data_4fa15a5432be81356351a1de72664bdf
#
_entry.id   4fa15a5432be81356351a1de72664bdf
#
_cell.length_a   1.000
_cell.length_b   1.000
_cell.length_c   1.000
_cell.angle_alpha   90.00
_cell.angle_beta   90.00
_cell.angle_gamma   90.00
#
_symmetry.space_group_name_H-M   'P 1'
#
loop_
_entity.id
_entity.type
_entity.pdbx_description
1 polymer ?
#
loop_
_entity_poly.entity_id
_entity_poly.type
_entity_poly.pdbx_seq_one_letter_code
_entity_poly.pdbx_strand_id
1 'polypeptide(L)'
;GCDCPETLRKIDNNAAWLNTKYGVFTLRATLIENEKNIIHISENIDGIGYNKGLLDEVGLEGSIAVAYRNKYYIFINGLAYVLDYGIYYNTSYPENFVWLKYDNYNVFCVIPDKDLYYGSSVVGNFVCESAALNDFGQPINAYCTLKLFNFNLPDYLKKVTEVWIAMQNNTNSTISIEAKDENNHIWNMSIPSNNLSSFNWNTFNWSSFSWDVKTFAITKKWKLTNKKEALFFQI
;
A
#
# COMPACT_ATOMS: atom_id res chain seq x y z
N GLY A 1 -6.94 18.36 18.32
CA GLY A 1 -6.26 17.63 19.39
C GLY A 1 -6.20 16.14 19.14
N CYS A 2 -5.51 15.40 19.99
CA CYS A 2 -5.48 13.93 19.96
C CYS A 2 -6.70 13.42 20.76
N ASP A 3 -7.61 12.74 20.11
CA ASP A 3 -8.76 12.06 20.73
C ASP A 3 -8.58 10.52 20.79
N CYS A 4 -7.52 10.01 20.17
CA CYS A 4 -7.08 8.63 20.24
C CYS A 4 -5.69 8.53 20.90
N PRO A 5 -5.57 8.59 22.23
CA PRO A 5 -4.28 8.68 22.92
C PRO A 5 -3.35 7.48 22.67
N GLU A 6 -3.92 6.29 22.46
CA GLU A 6 -3.16 5.07 22.15
C GLU A 6 -2.49 5.11 20.77
N THR A 7 -2.79 6.11 19.94
CA THR A 7 -2.13 6.31 18.65
C THR A 7 -0.93 7.25 18.72
N LEU A 8 -0.75 7.97 19.86
CA LEU A 8 0.37 8.88 20.01
C LEU A 8 1.70 8.12 20.03
N ARG A 9 2.53 8.34 19.02
CA ARG A 9 3.86 7.74 18.91
C ARG A 9 4.88 8.75 18.42
N LYS A 10 6.15 8.45 18.68
CA LYS A 10 7.27 9.21 18.16
C LYS A 10 7.70 8.64 16.83
N ILE A 11 7.62 9.46 15.77
CA ILE A 11 8.15 9.16 14.44
C ILE A 11 9.20 10.21 14.08
N ASP A 12 10.41 9.77 13.70
CA ASP A 12 11.53 10.63 13.34
C ASP A 12 11.68 11.88 14.26
N ASN A 13 11.73 11.64 15.57
CA ASN A 13 11.81 12.67 16.62
C ASN A 13 10.61 13.62 16.76
N ASN A 14 9.52 13.40 16.06
CA ASN A 14 8.29 14.18 16.17
C ASN A 14 7.15 13.32 16.69
N ALA A 15 6.18 13.97 17.36
CA ALA A 15 4.96 13.29 17.77
C ALA A 15 4.00 13.13 16.59
N ALA A 16 3.44 11.93 16.40
CA ALA A 16 2.34 11.68 15.48
C ALA A 16 1.15 11.07 16.23
N TRP A 17 -0.06 11.38 15.80
CA TRP A 17 -1.31 10.93 16.42
C TRP A 17 -2.46 10.93 15.43
N LEU A 18 -3.48 10.15 15.71
CA LEU A 18 -4.76 10.16 15.02
C LEU A 18 -5.75 11.11 15.73
N ASN A 19 -6.53 11.80 14.90
CA ASN A 19 -7.76 12.47 15.32
C ASN A 19 -8.93 11.89 14.51
N THR A 20 -9.99 11.47 15.19
CA THR A 20 -11.12 10.76 14.55
C THR A 20 -11.88 11.57 13.52
N LYS A 21 -11.78 12.90 13.55
CA LYS A 21 -12.49 13.79 12.63
C LYS A 21 -11.63 14.35 11.52
N TYR A 22 -10.33 14.45 11.76
CA TYR A 22 -9.43 15.23 10.91
C TYR A 22 -8.23 14.44 10.39
N GLY A 23 -8.11 13.15 10.72
CA GLY A 23 -7.04 12.30 10.23
C GLY A 23 -5.78 12.29 11.09
N VAL A 24 -4.67 11.95 10.49
CA VAL A 24 -3.38 11.78 11.18
C VAL A 24 -2.53 13.02 11.05
N PHE A 25 -1.98 13.44 12.17
CA PHE A 25 -1.14 14.63 12.29
C PHE A 25 0.24 14.31 12.84
N THR A 26 1.21 15.14 12.49
CA THR A 26 2.54 15.14 13.10
C THR A 26 2.99 16.56 13.43
N LEU A 27 3.83 16.68 14.46
CA LEU A 27 4.56 17.91 14.74
C LEU A 27 5.82 17.95 13.86
N ARG A 28 6.10 19.07 13.25
CA ARG A 28 7.31 19.28 12.49
C ARG A 28 8.01 20.56 12.91
N ALA A 29 9.33 20.51 13.05
CA ALA A 29 10.12 21.71 13.25
C ALA A 29 10.03 22.61 12.03
N THR A 30 9.86 23.91 12.25
CA THR A 30 9.94 24.94 11.21
C THR A 30 11.39 25.40 11.06
N LEU A 31 11.63 26.26 10.05
CA LEU A 31 12.93 26.94 9.88
C LEU A 31 13.19 27.96 10.99
N ILE A 32 12.17 28.37 11.74
CA ILE A 32 12.29 29.27 12.88
C ILE A 32 12.60 28.43 14.13
N GLU A 33 13.66 28.73 14.82
CA GLU A 33 14.06 28.03 16.05
C GLU A 33 12.90 27.97 17.05
N ASN A 34 12.62 26.74 17.55
CA ASN A 34 11.60 26.42 18.54
C ASN A 34 10.13 26.52 18.09
N GLU A 35 9.84 26.82 16.83
CA GLU A 35 8.48 26.67 16.31
C GLU A 35 8.26 25.26 15.74
N LYS A 36 7.07 24.70 16.03
CA LYS A 36 6.62 23.43 15.44
C LYS A 36 5.24 23.64 14.83
N ASN A 37 5.11 23.30 13.55
CA ASN A 37 3.82 23.28 12.89
C ASN A 37 3.18 21.90 12.96
N ILE A 38 1.86 21.88 13.05
CA ILE A 38 1.07 20.68 12.89
C ILE A 38 0.88 20.44 11.40
N ILE A 39 1.29 19.29 10.93
CA ILE A 39 1.12 18.86 9.53
C ILE A 39 0.14 17.72 9.51
N HIS A 40 -0.85 17.81 8.61
CA HIS A 40 -1.77 16.74 8.27
C HIS A 40 -1.07 15.78 7.30
N ILE A 41 -0.89 14.52 7.69
CA ILE A 41 -0.09 13.55 6.93
C ILE A 41 -0.93 12.44 6.29
N SER A 42 -2.24 12.38 6.57
CA SER A 42 -3.15 11.37 6.02
C SER A 42 -4.12 11.93 4.96
N GLU A 43 -3.98 13.16 4.53
CA GLU A 43 -4.91 13.83 3.61
C GLU A 43 -5.25 12.96 2.38
N ASN A 44 -4.28 12.23 1.86
CA ASN A 44 -4.46 11.36 0.68
C ASN A 44 -5.31 10.11 0.94
N ILE A 45 -5.48 9.73 2.21
CA ILE A 45 -6.16 8.48 2.60
C ILE A 45 -7.38 8.69 3.49
N ASP A 46 -7.68 9.91 3.88
CA ASP A 46 -8.78 10.20 4.81
C ASP A 46 -10.16 9.89 4.24
N GLY A 47 -10.28 9.84 2.93
CA GLY A 47 -11.53 9.67 2.21
C GLY A 47 -12.02 10.99 1.63
N ILE A 48 -12.33 11.01 0.35
CA ILE A 48 -12.89 12.17 -0.36
C ILE A 48 -14.13 11.74 -1.13
N GLY A 49 -15.27 12.29 -0.74
CA GLY A 49 -16.53 12.10 -1.46
C GLY A 49 -17.00 10.65 -1.47
N TYR A 50 -16.90 9.98 -2.62
CA TYR A 50 -17.39 8.60 -2.79
C TYR A 50 -16.35 7.52 -2.44
N ASN A 51 -15.11 7.90 -2.22
CA ASN A 51 -14.05 6.95 -1.88
C ASN A 51 -13.95 6.83 -0.35
N LYS A 52 -14.18 5.63 0.16
CA LYS A 52 -13.96 5.32 1.58
C LYS A 52 -12.49 5.44 1.93
N GLY A 53 -12.19 6.13 3.00
CA GLY A 53 -10.85 6.34 3.51
C GLY A 53 -10.71 6.03 4.99
N LEU A 54 -9.60 6.48 5.56
CA LEU A 54 -9.28 6.29 6.98
C LEU A 54 -10.40 6.79 7.91
N LEU A 55 -10.98 7.98 7.62
CA LEU A 55 -12.00 8.60 8.46
C LEU A 55 -13.37 7.93 8.37
N ASP A 56 -13.59 7.09 7.35
CA ASP A 56 -14.83 6.32 7.19
C ASP A 56 -14.78 4.95 7.90
N GLU A 57 -13.64 4.60 8.51
CA GLU A 57 -13.50 3.33 9.21
C GLU A 57 -14.24 3.35 10.56
N VAL A 58 -14.83 2.23 10.89
CA VAL A 58 -15.56 2.06 12.16
C VAL A 58 -14.59 1.73 13.28
N GLY A 59 -14.75 2.40 14.42
CA GLY A 59 -13.96 2.10 15.62
C GLY A 59 -12.66 2.89 15.74
N LEU A 60 -12.57 4.05 15.11
CA LEU A 60 -11.42 4.94 15.18
C LEU A 60 -11.01 5.30 16.62
N GLU A 61 -11.97 5.45 17.54
CA GLU A 61 -11.70 5.80 18.95
C GLU A 61 -10.91 4.71 19.67
N GLY A 62 -11.03 3.46 19.22
CA GLY A 62 -10.32 2.30 19.79
C GLY A 62 -9.00 2.00 19.08
N SER A 63 -8.53 2.88 18.21
CA SER A 63 -7.31 2.67 17.45
C SER A 63 -6.07 2.65 18.33
N ILE A 64 -5.16 1.76 18.04
CA ILE A 64 -3.83 1.69 18.65
C ILE A 64 -2.77 1.86 17.58
N ALA A 65 -1.60 2.37 17.94
CA ALA A 65 -0.53 2.54 16.97
C ALA A 65 0.83 2.11 17.51
N VAL A 66 1.75 1.87 16.58
CA VAL A 66 3.15 1.61 16.88
C VAL A 66 4.05 2.23 15.81
N ALA A 67 5.23 2.69 16.22
CA ALA A 67 6.31 3.06 15.32
C ALA A 67 7.35 1.94 15.32
N TYR A 68 7.62 1.36 14.15
CA TYR A 68 8.53 0.23 13.99
C TYR A 68 9.20 0.24 12.62
N ARG A 69 10.53 0.14 12.57
CA ARG A 69 11.35 0.10 11.34
C ARG A 69 10.98 1.17 10.30
N ASN A 70 10.97 2.43 10.72
CA ASN A 70 10.60 3.59 9.89
C ASN A 70 9.18 3.56 9.32
N LYS A 71 8.29 2.80 9.96
CA LYS A 71 6.87 2.76 9.63
C LYS A 71 6.04 3.10 10.86
N TYR A 72 4.95 3.81 10.63
CA TYR A 72 3.95 4.10 11.63
C TYR A 72 2.69 3.33 11.29
N TYR A 73 2.35 2.38 12.13
CA TYR A 73 1.19 1.49 11.98
C TYR A 73 0.06 2.01 12.85
N ILE A 74 -1.13 2.11 12.29
CA ILE A 74 -2.38 2.38 13.02
C ILE A 74 -3.30 1.19 12.79
N PHE A 75 -3.67 0.51 13.87
CA PHE A 75 -4.57 -0.64 13.83
C PHE A 75 -5.98 -0.20 14.19
N ILE A 76 -6.94 -0.51 13.31
CA ILE A 76 -8.33 -0.10 13.40
C ILE A 76 -9.20 -1.28 12.99
N ASN A 77 -9.90 -1.90 13.93
CA ASN A 77 -10.95 -2.89 13.66
C ASN A 77 -10.61 -3.90 12.53
N GLY A 78 -9.49 -4.59 12.66
CA GLY A 78 -9.06 -5.62 11.69
C GLY A 78 -8.25 -5.09 10.50
N LEU A 79 -7.98 -3.80 10.46
CA LEU A 79 -7.16 -3.14 9.43
C LEU A 79 -5.90 -2.57 10.03
N ALA A 80 -4.86 -2.43 9.21
CA ALA A 80 -3.69 -1.62 9.55
C ALA A 80 -3.42 -0.60 8.46
N TYR A 81 -3.40 0.67 8.84
CA TYR A 81 -2.89 1.75 8.00
C TYR A 81 -1.44 2.01 8.34
N VAL A 82 -0.58 1.95 7.35
CA VAL A 82 0.87 1.96 7.54
C VAL A 82 1.47 3.10 6.75
N LEU A 83 2.02 4.08 7.45
CA LEU A 83 2.82 5.13 6.86
C LEU A 83 4.28 4.67 6.78
N ASP A 84 4.86 4.61 5.59
CA ASP A 84 6.30 4.43 5.42
C ASP A 84 6.98 5.81 5.36
N TYR A 85 7.48 6.26 6.50
CA TYR A 85 8.15 7.55 6.59
C TYR A 85 9.67 7.49 6.30
N GLY A 86 10.21 6.28 6.09
CA GLY A 86 11.63 6.11 5.72
C GLY A 86 11.95 6.62 4.32
N ILE A 87 10.97 6.65 3.43
CA ILE A 87 11.16 7.01 2.03
C ILE A 87 11.01 8.52 1.80
N TYR A 88 10.02 9.18 2.44
CA TYR A 88 9.62 10.55 2.08
C TYR A 88 9.43 11.51 3.26
N TYR A 89 9.87 11.15 4.44
CA TYR A 89 9.62 11.97 5.64
C TYR A 89 10.14 13.41 5.56
N ASN A 90 11.19 13.66 4.80
CA ASN A 90 11.77 14.99 4.64
C ASN A 90 11.01 15.92 3.68
N THR A 91 9.90 15.48 3.10
CA THR A 91 9.12 16.32 2.20
C THR A 91 8.21 17.27 2.98
N SER A 92 8.07 18.50 2.48
CA SER A 92 7.14 19.49 3.04
C SER A 92 5.71 19.29 2.49
N TYR A 93 5.52 18.29 1.64
CA TYR A 93 4.30 18.08 0.87
C TYR A 93 3.59 16.82 1.35
N PRO A 94 2.39 16.93 1.98
CA PRO A 94 1.60 15.79 2.47
C PRO A 94 1.25 14.76 1.40
N GLU A 95 1.13 15.20 0.16
CA GLU A 95 0.86 14.35 -0.99
C GLU A 95 1.96 13.33 -1.32
N ASN A 96 3.14 13.50 -0.73
CA ASN A 96 4.26 12.60 -0.94
C ASN A 96 4.36 11.50 0.14
N PHE A 97 3.51 11.50 1.15
CA PHE A 97 3.48 10.43 2.13
C PHE A 97 2.87 9.15 1.52
N VAL A 98 3.60 8.06 1.66
CA VAL A 98 3.16 6.75 1.18
C VAL A 98 2.44 6.01 2.31
N TRP A 99 1.17 5.76 2.10
CA TRP A 99 0.35 4.95 2.98
C TRP A 99 0.01 3.61 2.34
N LEU A 100 0.03 2.56 3.14
CA LEU A 100 -0.38 1.22 2.78
C LEU A 100 -1.53 0.81 3.68
N LYS A 101 -2.50 0.07 3.14
CA LYS A 101 -3.59 -0.51 3.92
C LYS A 101 -3.43 -2.03 3.91
N TYR A 102 -3.41 -2.62 5.08
CA TYR A 102 -3.40 -4.06 5.27
C TYR A 102 -4.71 -4.49 5.92
N ASP A 103 -5.27 -5.58 5.48
CA ASP A 103 -6.41 -6.26 6.07
C ASP A 103 -5.97 -7.48 6.91
N ASN A 104 -6.91 -8.09 7.63
CA ASN A 104 -6.69 -9.22 8.54
C ASN A 104 -5.82 -8.93 9.78
N TYR A 105 -5.64 -7.67 10.15
CA TYR A 105 -4.90 -7.22 11.34
C TYR A 105 -5.83 -6.99 12.54
N ASN A 106 -6.40 -8.06 13.09
CA ASN A 106 -7.25 -7.98 14.30
C ASN A 106 -6.38 -7.83 15.55
N VAL A 107 -5.79 -6.67 15.72
CA VAL A 107 -4.80 -6.35 16.75
C VAL A 107 -5.46 -5.60 17.90
N PHE A 108 -5.25 -6.05 19.14
CA PHE A 108 -5.71 -5.37 20.34
C PHE A 108 -4.56 -4.85 21.24
N CYS A 109 -3.34 -5.33 21.02
CA CYS A 109 -2.16 -4.79 21.68
C CYS A 109 -0.93 -5.04 20.80
N VAL A 110 0.10 -4.25 21.00
CA VAL A 110 1.31 -4.27 20.18
C VAL A 110 2.55 -4.04 21.01
N ILE A 111 3.60 -4.80 20.74
CA ILE A 111 4.90 -4.71 21.44
C ILE A 111 5.99 -4.62 20.35
N PRO A 112 6.64 -3.46 20.21
CA PRO A 112 7.82 -3.34 19.37
C PRO A 112 9.07 -3.79 20.15
N ASP A 113 9.81 -4.73 19.58
CA ASP A 113 11.12 -5.15 20.05
C ASP A 113 12.03 -5.33 18.84
N LYS A 114 12.83 -6.37 18.77
CA LYS A 114 13.59 -6.74 17.56
C LYS A 114 12.66 -7.00 16.38
N ASP A 115 11.54 -7.63 16.67
CA ASP A 115 10.42 -7.86 15.76
C ASP A 115 9.16 -7.21 16.30
N LEU A 116 8.15 -7.05 15.44
CA LEU A 116 6.85 -6.52 15.82
C LEU A 116 5.95 -7.67 16.29
N TYR A 117 5.58 -7.64 17.56
CA TYR A 117 4.63 -8.60 18.12
C TYR A 117 3.29 -7.92 18.35
N TYR A 118 2.21 -8.59 18.04
CA TYR A 118 0.86 -8.11 18.30
C TYR A 118 -0.06 -9.22 18.81
N GLY A 119 -0.96 -8.85 19.72
CA GLY A 119 -2.02 -9.72 20.19
C GLY A 119 -3.17 -9.72 19.19
N SER A 120 -3.56 -10.90 18.72
CA SER A 120 -4.67 -11.04 17.80
C SER A 120 -5.87 -11.68 18.49
N SER A 121 -7.04 -11.04 18.38
CA SER A 121 -8.30 -11.59 18.90
C SER A 121 -8.78 -12.81 18.10
N VAL A 122 -8.37 -12.95 16.86
CA VAL A 122 -8.76 -14.07 15.98
C VAL A 122 -7.97 -15.32 16.33
N VAL A 123 -6.67 -15.19 16.56
CA VAL A 123 -5.79 -16.33 16.88
C VAL A 123 -5.72 -16.60 18.38
N GLY A 124 -6.08 -15.61 19.20
CA GLY A 124 -6.03 -15.70 20.66
C GLY A 124 -4.62 -15.73 21.24
N ASN A 125 -3.61 -15.44 20.45
CA ASN A 125 -2.19 -15.50 20.82
C ASN A 125 -1.43 -14.27 20.31
N PHE A 126 -0.19 -14.10 20.81
CA PHE A 126 0.73 -13.15 20.23
C PHE A 126 1.30 -13.70 18.92
N VAL A 127 1.31 -12.85 17.92
CA VAL A 127 1.84 -13.12 16.59
C VAL A 127 3.05 -12.23 16.36
N CYS A 128 4.10 -12.80 15.79
CA CYS A 128 5.27 -12.05 15.35
C CYS A 128 5.15 -11.74 13.87
N GLU A 129 5.26 -10.47 13.50
CA GLU A 129 5.39 -10.09 12.11
C GLU A 129 6.76 -10.56 11.61
N SER A 130 6.77 -11.56 10.76
CA SER A 130 7.97 -12.17 10.19
C SER A 130 8.07 -11.90 8.68
N ALA A 131 9.19 -12.25 8.07
CA ALA A 131 9.35 -12.23 6.62
C ALA A 131 8.58 -13.38 5.91
N ALA A 132 7.52 -13.90 6.51
CA ALA A 132 6.68 -14.93 5.93
C ALA A 132 6.00 -14.43 4.65
N LEU A 133 5.90 -15.31 3.66
CA LEU A 133 5.28 -15.02 2.36
C LEU A 133 3.78 -15.36 2.33
N ASN A 134 3.17 -15.53 3.48
CA ASN A 134 1.75 -15.84 3.62
C ASN A 134 1.19 -15.18 4.90
N ASP A 135 -0.10 -15.02 4.95
CA ASP A 135 -0.85 -14.51 6.08
C ASP A 135 -1.52 -15.70 6.81
N PHE A 136 -0.94 -16.14 7.92
CA PHE A 136 -1.40 -17.33 8.68
C PHE A 136 -1.67 -18.58 7.82
N GLY A 137 -0.79 -18.83 6.83
CA GLY A 137 -0.94 -19.95 5.91
C GLY A 137 -1.85 -19.68 4.71
N GLN A 138 -2.46 -18.50 4.64
CA GLN A 138 -3.26 -18.06 3.50
C GLN A 138 -2.44 -17.20 2.53
N PRO A 139 -2.75 -17.24 1.23
CA PRO A 139 -2.12 -16.34 0.26
C PRO A 139 -2.43 -14.88 0.58
N ILE A 140 -1.43 -14.01 0.46
CA ILE A 140 -1.63 -12.57 0.58
C ILE A 140 -2.21 -12.03 -0.72
N ASN A 141 -3.40 -11.39 -0.65
CA ASN A 141 -3.96 -10.61 -1.73
C ASN A 141 -3.43 -9.18 -1.65
N ALA A 142 -2.50 -8.82 -2.53
CA ALA A 142 -1.98 -7.47 -2.63
C ALA A 142 -2.57 -6.77 -3.86
N TYR A 143 -3.03 -5.54 -3.71
CA TYR A 143 -3.51 -4.73 -4.81
C TYR A 143 -2.96 -3.31 -4.72
N CYS A 144 -2.86 -2.66 -5.87
CA CYS A 144 -2.44 -1.28 -5.98
C CYS A 144 -3.31 -0.62 -7.05
N THR A 145 -3.90 0.51 -6.73
CA THR A 145 -4.64 1.33 -7.69
C THR A 145 -3.81 2.55 -8.02
N LEU A 146 -3.52 2.75 -9.30
CA LEU A 146 -2.78 3.91 -9.75
C LEU A 146 -3.73 5.11 -9.91
N LYS A 147 -3.15 6.30 -9.92
CA LYS A 147 -3.90 7.54 -10.16
C LYS A 147 -4.52 7.55 -11.57
N LEU A 148 -5.50 8.41 -11.76
CA LEU A 148 -6.01 8.73 -13.09
C LEU A 148 -4.94 9.41 -13.95
N PHE A 149 -4.66 8.86 -15.12
CA PHE A 149 -3.69 9.40 -16.05
C PHE A 149 -4.39 10.26 -17.11
N ASN A 150 -4.06 11.54 -17.15
CA ASN A 150 -4.46 12.48 -18.22
C ASN A 150 -3.33 12.73 -19.21
N PHE A 151 -2.15 12.14 -19.02
CA PHE A 151 -0.95 12.28 -19.87
C PHE A 151 -0.53 13.74 -20.09
N ASN A 152 -0.83 14.62 -19.12
CA ASN A 152 -0.64 16.08 -19.17
C ASN A 152 -1.41 16.80 -20.28
N LEU A 153 -2.46 16.18 -20.80
CA LEU A 153 -3.33 16.71 -21.85
C LEU A 153 -4.80 16.54 -21.45
N PRO A 154 -5.28 17.27 -20.40
CA PRO A 154 -6.60 17.01 -19.82
C PRO A 154 -7.76 17.26 -20.80
N ASP A 155 -7.61 18.18 -21.75
CA ASP A 155 -8.68 18.59 -22.67
C ASP A 155 -8.75 17.78 -23.96
N TYR A 156 -7.87 16.79 -24.12
CA TYR A 156 -7.81 15.99 -25.33
C TYR A 156 -8.29 14.56 -25.08
N LEU A 157 -9.13 14.06 -25.97
CA LEU A 157 -9.47 12.64 -26.02
C LEU A 157 -8.25 11.81 -26.43
N LYS A 158 -7.99 10.77 -25.69
CA LYS A 158 -6.86 9.85 -25.88
C LYS A 158 -7.34 8.44 -26.12
N LYS A 159 -6.58 7.71 -26.88
CA LYS A 159 -6.80 6.30 -27.15
C LYS A 159 -5.61 5.49 -26.69
N VAL A 160 -5.73 4.83 -25.55
CA VAL A 160 -4.71 3.91 -25.09
C VAL A 160 -4.80 2.63 -25.90
N THR A 161 -3.71 2.24 -26.53
CA THR A 161 -3.66 1.06 -27.39
C THR A 161 -2.97 -0.11 -26.73
N GLU A 162 -2.02 0.18 -25.85
CA GLU A 162 -1.16 -0.81 -25.21
C GLU A 162 -0.75 -0.34 -23.83
N VAL A 163 -0.64 -1.28 -22.92
CA VAL A 163 -0.04 -1.10 -21.59
C VAL A 163 1.16 -2.04 -21.50
N TRP A 164 2.28 -1.50 -21.08
CA TRP A 164 3.50 -2.27 -20.85
C TRP A 164 3.71 -2.40 -19.34
N ILE A 165 3.87 -3.62 -18.88
CA ILE A 165 4.01 -3.94 -17.46
C ILE A 165 5.33 -4.65 -17.29
N ALA A 166 6.26 -3.99 -16.58
CA ALA A 166 7.52 -4.59 -16.15
C ALA A 166 7.38 -5.02 -14.70
N MET A 167 7.65 -6.27 -14.42
CA MET A 167 7.54 -6.82 -13.07
C MET A 167 8.68 -7.77 -12.77
N GLN A 168 9.06 -7.82 -11.51
CA GLN A 168 9.97 -8.81 -10.97
C GLN A 168 9.20 -9.63 -9.94
N ASN A 169 9.15 -10.92 -10.14
CA ASN A 169 8.45 -11.82 -9.21
C ASN A 169 9.35 -12.96 -8.78
N ASN A 170 9.40 -13.18 -7.49
CA ASN A 170 10.16 -14.26 -6.86
C ASN A 170 9.25 -15.40 -6.35
N THR A 171 7.94 -15.31 -6.61
CA THR A 171 6.93 -16.25 -6.10
C THR A 171 6.01 -16.75 -7.21
N ASN A 172 5.32 -17.84 -6.96
CA ASN A 172 4.28 -18.38 -7.84
C ASN A 172 2.95 -17.63 -7.63
N SER A 173 2.92 -16.35 -8.00
CA SER A 173 1.74 -15.50 -7.85
C SER A 173 1.06 -15.27 -9.20
N THR A 174 -0.27 -15.19 -9.20
CA THR A 174 -1.05 -14.71 -10.35
C THR A 174 -1.25 -13.21 -10.22
N ILE A 175 -1.04 -12.46 -11.30
CA ILE A 175 -1.27 -11.03 -11.34
C ILE A 175 -2.47 -10.75 -12.21
N SER A 176 -3.48 -10.09 -11.64
CA SER A 176 -4.65 -9.59 -12.36
C SER A 176 -4.53 -8.08 -12.49
N ILE A 177 -4.77 -7.57 -13.68
CA ILE A 177 -4.64 -6.15 -14.00
C ILE A 177 -5.95 -5.70 -14.61
N GLU A 178 -6.51 -4.64 -14.06
CA GLU A 178 -7.69 -3.97 -14.56
C GLU A 178 -7.31 -2.56 -15.01
N ALA A 179 -7.71 -2.18 -16.20
CA ALA A 179 -7.65 -0.80 -16.68
C ALA A 179 -9.06 -0.29 -16.91
N LYS A 180 -9.34 0.95 -16.55
CA LYS A 180 -10.63 1.60 -16.75
C LYS A 180 -10.48 3.03 -17.24
N ASP A 181 -11.50 3.52 -17.95
CA ASP A 181 -11.64 4.92 -18.30
C ASP A 181 -12.70 5.63 -17.43
N GLU A 182 -12.87 6.94 -17.61
CA GLU A 182 -13.87 7.73 -16.88
C GLU A 182 -15.32 7.31 -17.18
N ASN A 183 -15.55 6.58 -18.27
CA ASN A 183 -16.87 6.06 -18.66
C ASN A 183 -17.13 4.65 -18.14
N ASN A 184 -16.26 4.16 -17.24
CA ASN A 184 -16.32 2.80 -16.69
C ASN A 184 -16.21 1.68 -17.74
N HIS A 185 -15.55 1.91 -18.87
CA HIS A 185 -15.13 0.83 -19.73
C HIS A 185 -13.96 0.12 -19.05
N ILE A 186 -14.08 -1.19 -18.89
CA ILE A 186 -13.11 -2.02 -18.16
C ILE A 186 -12.42 -2.97 -19.12
N TRP A 187 -11.10 -3.06 -18.99
CA TRP A 187 -10.26 -4.05 -19.67
C TRP A 187 -9.52 -4.86 -18.60
N ASN A 188 -9.52 -6.17 -18.75
CA ASN A 188 -8.88 -7.08 -17.81
C ASN A 188 -7.81 -7.92 -18.47
N MET A 189 -6.71 -8.15 -17.75
CA MET A 189 -5.65 -9.08 -18.13
C MET A 189 -5.24 -9.89 -16.90
N SER A 190 -5.00 -11.17 -17.09
CA SER A 190 -4.41 -12.03 -16.06
C SER A 190 -3.10 -12.62 -16.55
N ILE A 191 -2.08 -12.59 -15.71
CA ILE A 191 -0.76 -13.19 -15.93
C ILE A 191 -0.64 -14.36 -14.96
N PRO A 192 -0.72 -15.60 -15.42
CA PRO A 192 -0.67 -16.77 -14.55
C PRO A 192 0.74 -16.97 -13.95
N SER A 193 0.79 -17.63 -12.81
CA SER A 193 1.99 -17.85 -12.00
C SER A 193 3.13 -18.55 -12.77
N ASN A 194 2.80 -19.48 -13.66
CA ASN A 194 3.79 -20.22 -14.45
C ASN A 194 4.61 -19.33 -15.39
N ASN A 195 4.09 -18.15 -15.75
CA ASN A 195 4.80 -17.15 -16.55
C ASN A 195 5.65 -16.19 -15.70
N LEU A 196 5.59 -16.31 -14.37
CA LEU A 196 6.25 -15.42 -13.42
C LEU A 196 7.33 -16.13 -12.58
N SER A 197 7.50 -17.45 -12.74
CA SER A 197 8.46 -18.22 -11.95
C SER A 197 9.89 -17.76 -12.21
N SER A 198 10.59 -17.40 -11.15
CA SER A 198 12.04 -17.22 -11.15
C SER A 198 12.76 -18.56 -11.14
N PHE A 199 14.01 -18.57 -11.60
CA PHE A 199 14.87 -19.74 -11.53
C PHE A 199 15.12 -20.13 -10.05
N ASN A 200 14.85 -21.39 -9.70
CA ASN A 200 15.07 -21.90 -8.36
C ASN A 200 16.07 -23.07 -8.41
N TRP A 201 17.24 -22.87 -7.83
CA TRP A 201 18.30 -23.87 -7.78
C TRP A 201 17.91 -25.15 -7.04
N ASN A 202 17.03 -25.07 -6.06
CA ASN A 202 16.60 -26.23 -5.25
C ASN A 202 15.67 -27.18 -6.03
N THR A 203 15.04 -26.69 -7.10
CA THR A 203 14.15 -27.49 -7.98
C THR A 203 14.73 -27.69 -9.36
N PHE A 204 16.01 -27.39 -9.55
CA PHE A 204 16.68 -27.46 -10.83
C PHE A 204 16.85 -28.92 -11.27
N ASN A 205 16.42 -29.22 -12.49
CA ASN A 205 16.58 -30.52 -13.13
C ASN A 205 17.26 -30.35 -14.50
N TRP A 206 18.45 -30.89 -14.62
CA TRP A 206 19.25 -30.80 -15.86
C TRP A 206 18.58 -31.43 -17.09
N SER A 207 17.75 -32.44 -16.90
CA SER A 207 17.06 -33.14 -17.99
C SER A 207 15.92 -32.33 -18.60
N SER A 208 15.41 -31.30 -17.92
CA SER A 208 14.32 -30.41 -18.35
C SER A 208 14.75 -28.95 -18.47
N PHE A 209 16.06 -28.69 -18.39
CA PHE A 209 16.59 -27.33 -18.42
C PHE A 209 16.56 -26.77 -19.84
N SER A 210 15.91 -25.63 -20.00
CA SER A 210 15.99 -24.78 -21.18
C SER A 210 16.77 -23.51 -20.85
N TRP A 211 17.74 -23.15 -21.69
CA TRP A 211 18.47 -21.89 -21.61
C TRP A 211 17.62 -20.67 -21.99
N ASP A 212 16.35 -20.87 -22.26
CA ASP A 212 15.41 -19.75 -22.40
C ASP A 212 15.44 -18.95 -21.09
N VAL A 213 16.13 -17.85 -21.15
CA VAL A 213 16.47 -16.97 -20.05
C VAL A 213 15.19 -16.55 -19.36
N LYS A 214 14.92 -17.14 -18.21
CA LYS A 214 13.97 -16.60 -17.26
C LYS A 214 14.63 -15.35 -16.67
N THR A 215 14.42 -14.23 -17.32
CA THR A 215 14.90 -12.95 -16.84
C THR A 215 14.28 -12.66 -15.49
N PHE A 216 15.05 -12.11 -14.57
CA PHE A 216 14.57 -11.66 -13.25
C PHE A 216 13.47 -10.60 -13.36
N ALA A 217 13.33 -9.97 -14.52
CA ALA A 217 12.26 -9.03 -14.81
C ALA A 217 11.50 -9.47 -16.07
N ILE A 218 10.19 -9.56 -15.94
CA ILE A 218 9.30 -9.91 -17.05
C ILE A 218 8.59 -8.64 -17.50
N THR A 219 8.72 -8.31 -18.80
CA THR A 219 7.92 -7.27 -19.41
C THR A 219 6.80 -7.89 -20.21
N LYS A 220 5.57 -7.60 -19.87
CA LYS A 220 4.38 -8.02 -20.60
C LYS A 220 3.76 -6.85 -21.32
N LYS A 221 3.43 -7.06 -22.57
CA LYS A 221 2.70 -6.12 -23.41
C LYS A 221 1.23 -6.54 -23.44
N TRP A 222 0.37 -5.66 -22.99
CA TRP A 222 -1.07 -5.85 -23.04
C TRP A 222 -1.69 -4.93 -24.08
N LYS A 223 -2.27 -5.54 -25.13
CA LYS A 223 -3.03 -4.80 -26.13
C LYS A 223 -4.47 -4.69 -25.70
N LEU A 224 -4.94 -3.45 -25.55
CA LEU A 224 -6.34 -3.20 -25.24
C LEU A 224 -7.21 -3.48 -26.47
N THR A 225 -8.22 -4.33 -26.28
CA THR A 225 -9.25 -4.59 -27.29
C THR A 225 -10.37 -3.55 -27.18
N ASN A 226 -11.11 -3.31 -28.28
CA ASN A 226 -12.21 -2.33 -28.28
C ASN A 226 -11.78 -0.95 -27.78
N LYS A 227 -10.73 -0.42 -28.37
CA LYS A 227 -10.12 0.86 -28.00
C LYS A 227 -11.15 1.98 -27.99
N LYS A 228 -11.41 2.53 -26.80
CA LYS A 228 -12.27 3.71 -26.59
C LYS A 228 -11.42 4.95 -26.47
N GLU A 229 -11.99 6.07 -26.80
CA GLU A 229 -11.40 7.38 -26.55
C GLU A 229 -11.90 7.91 -25.22
N ALA A 230 -10.99 8.43 -24.42
CA ALA A 230 -11.26 8.90 -23.07
C ALA A 230 -10.33 10.06 -22.69
N LEU A 231 -10.74 10.86 -21.73
CA LEU A 231 -9.92 11.94 -21.17
C LEU A 231 -8.95 11.38 -20.13
N PHE A 232 -9.37 10.35 -19.38
CA PHE A 232 -8.61 9.76 -18.27
C PHE A 232 -8.61 8.25 -18.34
N PHE A 233 -7.50 7.65 -17.88
CA PHE A 233 -7.36 6.20 -17.69
C PHE A 233 -6.79 5.90 -16.30
N GLN A 234 -7.22 4.80 -15.69
CA GLN A 234 -6.72 4.28 -14.42
C GLN A 234 -6.36 2.81 -14.57
N ILE A 235 -5.31 2.38 -13.87
CA ILE A 235 -4.85 0.98 -13.79
C ILE A 235 -4.77 0.57 -12.34
#